data_3f358e74b19a7f041424b151b87b6c10
#
_entry.id   3f358e74b19a7f041424b151b87b6c10
#
_cell.length_a   1.000
_cell.length_b   1.000
_cell.length_c   1.000
_cell.angle_alpha   90.00
_cell.angle_beta   90.00
_cell.angle_gamma   90.00
#
_symmetry.space_group_name_H-M   'P 1'
#
loop_
_entity.id
_entity.type
_entity.pdbx_description
1 polymer ?
#
loop_
_entity_poly.entity_id
_entity_poly.type
_entity_poly.pdbx_seq_one_letter_code
_entity_poly.pdbx_strand_id
1 'polypeptide(L)'
;HVANADRRKMFGFDTGPVNIISNYMCKVLFGMEYDKDGAIAASGKVDKGLMDHFMNHPFWDRPVPRSGWSQDYSEEYIKATIQKFSALPKEDLLATACAFTGEAVARSMKENVPEDIIKSTDKLYASGGGVKNPQIMKEIQKRVPDNIKVTTSAEIGIPPEYKEAIKFATIAYS
;
A
#
# COMPACT_ATOMS: atom_id res chain seq x y z
N HIS A 1 -9.98 4.58 -2.79
CA HIS A 1 -11.20 5.34 -3.10
C HIS A 1 -10.90 6.34 -4.20
N VAL A 2 -11.79 6.43 -5.18
CA VAL A 2 -11.80 7.48 -6.21
C VAL A 2 -12.84 8.51 -5.81
N ALA A 3 -12.39 9.76 -5.62
CA ALA A 3 -13.29 10.89 -5.39
C ALA A 3 -13.49 11.65 -6.71
N ASN A 4 -14.73 12.03 -6.99
CA ASN A 4 -15.12 12.75 -8.21
C ASN A 4 -16.22 13.76 -7.88
N ALA A 5 -16.29 14.87 -8.62
CA ALA A 5 -17.37 15.85 -8.48
C ALA A 5 -18.75 15.23 -8.83
N ASP A 6 -18.79 14.31 -9.79
CA ASP A 6 -19.96 13.46 -10.02
C ASP A 6 -19.93 12.26 -9.07
N ARG A 7 -20.78 12.28 -8.04
CA ARG A 7 -20.88 11.23 -7.03
C ARG A 7 -21.11 9.82 -7.61
N ARG A 8 -21.74 9.70 -8.77
CA ARG A 8 -21.99 8.42 -9.45
C ARG A 8 -20.70 7.76 -9.96
N LYS A 9 -19.62 8.55 -10.09
CA LYS A 9 -18.28 8.09 -10.48
C LYS A 9 -17.37 7.83 -9.29
N MET A 10 -17.89 7.95 -8.06
CA MET A 10 -17.14 7.63 -6.85
C MET A 10 -17.22 6.14 -6.56
N PHE A 11 -16.09 5.52 -6.28
CA PHE A 11 -16.01 4.11 -5.89
C PHE A 11 -14.80 3.84 -5.02
N GLY A 12 -14.76 2.65 -4.40
CA GLY A 12 -13.66 2.25 -3.55
C GLY A 12 -13.50 0.73 -3.51
N PHE A 13 -12.28 0.30 -3.33
CA PHE A 13 -11.89 -1.10 -3.14
C PHE A 13 -10.53 -1.16 -2.46
N ASP A 14 -10.16 -2.32 -1.93
CA ASP A 14 -8.86 -2.49 -1.31
C ASP A 14 -7.80 -2.86 -2.36
N THR A 15 -6.66 -2.17 -2.26
CA THR A 15 -5.52 -2.32 -3.18
C THR A 15 -4.49 -3.34 -2.69
N GLY A 16 -4.67 -3.90 -1.48
CA GLY A 16 -3.76 -4.86 -0.89
C GLY A 16 -3.47 -4.54 0.59
N PRO A 17 -2.52 -5.26 1.21
CA PRO A 17 -2.24 -5.20 2.65
C PRO A 17 -1.46 -3.96 3.08
N VAL A 18 -1.02 -3.12 2.15
CA VAL A 18 -0.25 -1.89 2.37
C VAL A 18 0.95 -2.15 3.31
N ASN A 19 1.05 -1.44 4.44
CA ASN A 19 2.18 -1.55 5.36
C ASN A 19 2.12 -2.76 6.32
N ILE A 20 1.09 -3.60 6.26
CA ILE A 20 0.97 -4.77 7.14
C ILE A 20 2.15 -5.72 6.95
N ILE A 21 2.50 -6.04 5.69
CA ILE A 21 3.62 -6.94 5.39
C ILE A 21 4.94 -6.35 5.88
N SER A 22 5.23 -5.09 5.55
CA SER A 22 6.49 -4.46 5.94
C SER A 22 6.63 -4.34 7.46
N ASN A 23 5.56 -4.00 8.19
CA ASN A 23 5.59 -3.94 9.63
C ASN A 23 5.83 -5.33 10.25
N TYR A 24 5.13 -6.35 9.75
CA TYR A 24 5.31 -7.70 10.27
C TYR A 24 6.71 -8.25 9.98
N MET A 25 7.24 -8.04 8.76
CA MET A 25 8.62 -8.39 8.43
C MET A 25 9.62 -7.65 9.30
N CYS A 26 9.40 -6.37 9.57
CA CYS A 26 10.23 -5.58 10.46
C CYS A 26 10.27 -6.18 11.87
N LYS A 27 9.11 -6.57 12.39
CA LYS A 27 9.00 -7.24 13.70
C LYS A 27 9.74 -8.57 13.76
N VAL A 28 9.57 -9.42 12.77
CA VAL A 28 10.20 -10.76 12.74
C VAL A 28 11.70 -10.69 12.49
N LEU A 29 12.14 -9.84 11.56
CA LEU A 29 13.54 -9.80 11.10
C LEU A 29 14.44 -8.93 11.98
N PHE A 30 13.89 -7.87 12.58
CA PHE A 30 14.66 -6.84 13.29
C PHE A 30 14.17 -6.61 14.74
N GLY A 31 13.08 -7.24 15.18
CA GLY A 31 12.51 -7.05 16.53
C GLY A 31 11.88 -5.67 16.75
N MET A 32 11.52 -4.96 15.69
CA MET A 32 10.96 -3.61 15.72
C MET A 32 9.51 -3.63 15.21
N GLU A 33 8.62 -2.85 15.82
CA GLU A 33 7.20 -2.81 15.41
C GLU A 33 7.01 -2.26 13.98
N TYR A 34 7.89 -1.40 13.52
CA TYR A 34 7.91 -0.82 12.17
C TYR A 34 9.30 -0.26 11.84
N ASP A 35 9.57 -0.08 10.56
CA ASP A 35 10.79 0.55 10.06
C ASP A 35 10.69 2.07 10.19
N LYS A 36 11.32 2.61 11.24
CA LYS A 36 11.30 4.05 11.50
C LYS A 36 11.95 4.82 10.34
N ASP A 37 11.22 5.77 9.81
CA ASP A 37 11.63 6.63 8.70
C ASP A 37 12.00 5.84 7.41
N GLY A 38 11.66 4.54 7.33
CA GLY A 38 11.99 3.69 6.20
C GLY A 38 13.49 3.42 6.03
N ALA A 39 14.29 3.59 7.09
CA ALA A 39 15.75 3.58 6.99
C ALA A 39 16.31 2.21 6.62
N ILE A 40 15.72 1.13 7.15
CA ILE A 40 16.15 -0.24 6.84
C ILE A 40 15.79 -0.59 5.39
N ALA A 41 14.54 -0.35 5.00
CA ALA A 41 14.11 -0.61 3.63
C ALA A 41 14.86 0.23 2.59
N ALA A 42 15.26 1.46 2.94
CA ALA A 42 16.06 2.32 2.07
C ALA A 42 17.48 1.79 1.82
N SER A 43 18.02 0.97 2.72
CA SER A 43 19.35 0.35 2.56
C SER A 43 19.33 -0.93 1.74
N GLY A 44 18.14 -1.55 1.57
CA GLY A 44 17.97 -2.78 0.80
C GLY A 44 17.68 -2.55 -0.68
N LYS A 45 17.66 -3.65 -1.42
CA LYS A 45 17.32 -3.70 -2.85
C LYS A 45 16.04 -4.50 -3.06
N VAL A 46 15.22 -4.04 -4.00
CA VAL A 46 14.00 -4.76 -4.38
C VAL A 46 14.36 -6.03 -5.13
N ASP A 47 13.92 -7.18 -4.62
CA ASP A 47 14.09 -8.47 -5.28
C ASP A 47 12.87 -8.79 -6.14
N LYS A 48 13.14 -9.16 -7.41
CA LYS A 48 12.09 -9.47 -8.38
C LYS A 48 11.34 -10.75 -8.02
N GLY A 49 12.04 -11.79 -7.57
CA GLY A 49 11.42 -13.08 -7.25
C GLY A 49 10.44 -12.96 -6.07
N LEU A 50 10.81 -12.20 -5.05
CA LEU A 50 9.93 -11.92 -3.91
C LEU A 50 8.76 -11.01 -4.33
N MET A 51 9.00 -10.01 -5.18
CA MET A 51 7.92 -9.18 -5.73
C MET A 51 6.91 -10.02 -6.50
N ASP A 52 7.37 -10.87 -7.40
CA ASP A 52 6.53 -11.78 -8.19
C ASP A 52 5.74 -12.74 -7.24
N HIS A 53 6.36 -13.21 -6.16
CA HIS A 53 5.68 -14.03 -5.16
C HIS A 53 4.50 -13.30 -4.50
N PHE A 54 4.66 -12.04 -4.11
CA PHE A 54 3.57 -11.23 -3.55
C PHE A 54 2.48 -10.92 -4.58
N MET A 55 2.88 -10.64 -5.83
CA MET A 55 1.96 -10.29 -6.90
C MET A 55 1.19 -11.49 -7.48
N ASN A 56 1.61 -12.73 -7.17
CA ASN A 56 0.91 -13.97 -7.52
C ASN A 56 0.00 -14.49 -6.40
N HIS A 57 -0.26 -13.68 -5.36
CA HIS A 57 -1.17 -14.08 -4.28
C HIS A 57 -2.63 -14.13 -4.76
N PRO A 58 -3.46 -15.11 -4.32
CA PRO A 58 -4.87 -15.26 -4.73
C PRO A 58 -5.77 -14.04 -4.46
N PHE A 59 -5.33 -13.11 -3.61
CA PHE A 59 -6.00 -11.81 -3.43
C PHE A 59 -6.24 -11.09 -4.77
N TRP A 60 -5.32 -11.22 -5.72
CA TRP A 60 -5.38 -10.52 -7.00
C TRP A 60 -6.42 -11.09 -7.97
N ASP A 61 -6.85 -12.33 -7.76
CA ASP A 61 -7.86 -12.99 -8.60
C ASP A 61 -9.29 -12.54 -8.24
N ARG A 62 -9.45 -11.81 -7.14
CA ARG A 62 -10.77 -11.33 -6.70
C ARG A 62 -11.23 -10.13 -7.53
N PRO A 63 -12.48 -10.14 -8.05
CA PRO A 63 -13.04 -9.00 -8.74
C PRO A 63 -13.25 -7.81 -7.77
N VAL A 64 -13.24 -6.60 -8.30
CA VAL A 64 -13.63 -5.41 -7.53
C VAL A 64 -15.17 -5.22 -7.56
N PRO A 65 -15.79 -4.65 -6.50
CA PRO A 65 -15.18 -4.22 -5.25
C PRO A 65 -14.72 -5.40 -4.38
N ARG A 66 -13.48 -5.33 -3.91
CA ARG A 66 -12.89 -6.37 -3.04
C ARG A 66 -12.43 -5.76 -1.73
N SER A 67 -12.45 -6.57 -0.67
CA SER A 67 -11.86 -6.24 0.63
C SER A 67 -10.65 -7.12 0.87
N GLY A 68 -9.56 -6.51 1.36
CA GLY A 68 -8.37 -7.18 1.85
C GLY A 68 -8.42 -7.31 3.37
N TRP A 69 -8.33 -8.54 3.86
CA TRP A 69 -8.29 -8.80 5.29
C TRP A 69 -6.86 -9.16 5.71
N SER A 70 -6.54 -8.96 6.98
CA SER A 70 -5.25 -9.40 7.56
C SER A 70 -5.01 -10.91 7.37
N GLN A 71 -6.06 -11.69 7.16
CA GLN A 71 -5.99 -13.13 6.89
C GLN A 71 -5.43 -13.45 5.49
N ASP A 72 -5.58 -12.55 4.51
CA ASP A 72 -5.05 -12.76 3.16
C ASP A 72 -3.52 -12.81 3.14
N TYR A 73 -2.90 -11.91 3.91
CA TYR A 73 -1.47 -11.88 4.12
C TYR A 73 -1.19 -12.11 5.60
N SER A 74 -1.55 -13.32 6.07
CA SER A 74 -1.46 -13.69 7.48
C SER A 74 -0.03 -13.74 7.98
N GLU A 75 0.12 -13.78 9.30
CA GLU A 75 1.44 -13.95 9.93
C GLU A 75 2.14 -15.21 9.44
N GLU A 76 1.39 -16.30 9.27
CA GLU A 76 1.90 -17.58 8.78
C GLU A 76 2.41 -17.46 7.34
N TYR A 77 1.64 -16.77 6.47
CA TYR A 77 2.06 -16.49 5.09
C TYR A 77 3.37 -15.70 5.06
N ILE A 78 3.48 -14.64 5.88
CA ILE A 78 4.67 -13.80 5.92
C ILE A 78 5.87 -14.57 6.48
N LYS A 79 5.69 -15.40 7.52
CA LYS A 79 6.75 -16.27 8.07
C LYS A 79 7.24 -17.27 7.03
N ALA A 80 6.32 -17.95 6.34
CA ALA A 80 6.66 -18.87 5.26
C ALA A 80 7.40 -18.17 4.11
N THR A 81 6.99 -16.94 3.76
CA THR A 81 7.66 -16.11 2.76
C THR A 81 9.10 -15.77 3.18
N ILE A 82 9.32 -15.32 4.42
CA ILE A 82 10.65 -15.05 4.97
C ILE A 82 11.54 -16.29 4.90
N GLN A 83 11.01 -17.45 5.27
CA GLN A 83 11.74 -18.71 5.20
C GLN A 83 12.08 -19.09 3.76
N LYS A 84 11.13 -18.98 2.84
CA LYS A 84 11.34 -19.29 1.41
C LYS A 84 12.42 -18.41 0.79
N PHE A 85 12.51 -17.16 1.17
CA PHE A 85 13.47 -16.19 0.65
C PHE A 85 14.61 -15.89 1.62
N SER A 86 14.93 -16.82 2.52
CA SER A 86 15.96 -16.65 3.57
C SER A 86 17.39 -16.45 3.07
N ALA A 87 17.64 -16.72 1.78
CA ALA A 87 18.93 -16.41 1.14
C ALA A 87 19.14 -14.92 0.82
N LEU A 88 18.04 -14.12 0.82
CA LEU A 88 18.14 -12.68 0.61
C LEU A 88 18.55 -11.96 1.91
N PRO A 89 19.29 -10.84 1.80
CA PRO A 89 19.49 -9.93 2.93
C PRO A 89 18.17 -9.50 3.55
N LYS A 90 18.14 -9.34 4.87
CA LYS A 90 16.93 -8.93 5.59
C LYS A 90 16.41 -7.56 5.13
N GLU A 91 17.33 -6.67 4.80
CA GLU A 91 17.05 -5.34 4.26
C GLU A 91 16.37 -5.43 2.89
N ASP A 92 16.76 -6.38 2.05
CA ASP A 92 16.16 -6.60 0.72
C ASP A 92 14.73 -7.16 0.84
N LEU A 93 14.49 -8.04 1.82
CA LEU A 93 13.14 -8.51 2.14
C LEU A 93 12.23 -7.33 2.50
N LEU A 94 12.70 -6.43 3.36
CA LEU A 94 11.93 -5.28 3.82
C LEU A 94 11.76 -4.22 2.72
N ALA A 95 12.81 -3.96 1.92
CA ALA A 95 12.75 -3.08 0.77
C ALA A 95 11.70 -3.55 -0.25
N THR A 96 11.67 -4.86 -0.51
CA THR A 96 10.70 -5.46 -1.43
C THR A 96 9.27 -5.37 -0.88
N ALA A 97 9.06 -5.56 0.42
CA ALA A 97 7.75 -5.39 1.06
C ALA A 97 7.24 -3.94 0.97
N CYS A 98 8.11 -2.95 1.13
CA CYS A 98 7.75 -1.54 0.92
C CYS A 98 7.42 -1.26 -0.56
N ALA A 99 8.24 -1.78 -1.48
CA ALA A 99 8.02 -1.62 -2.92
C ALA A 99 6.74 -2.31 -3.39
N PHE A 100 6.39 -3.45 -2.80
CA PHE A 100 5.14 -4.15 -3.07
C PHE A 100 3.91 -3.28 -2.79
N THR A 101 3.93 -2.45 -1.75
CA THR A 101 2.84 -1.49 -1.51
C THR A 101 2.63 -0.55 -2.70
N GLY A 102 3.71 -0.03 -3.28
CA GLY A 102 3.64 0.80 -4.48
C GLY A 102 3.12 0.05 -5.70
N GLU A 103 3.58 -1.18 -5.91
CA GLU A 103 3.14 -2.04 -7.01
C GLU A 103 1.65 -2.39 -6.89
N ALA A 104 1.19 -2.72 -5.68
CA ALA A 104 -0.20 -3.02 -5.38
C ALA A 104 -1.13 -1.84 -5.72
N VAL A 105 -0.74 -0.63 -5.35
CA VAL A 105 -1.50 0.59 -5.68
C VAL A 105 -1.52 0.81 -7.19
N ALA A 106 -0.37 0.78 -7.84
CA ALA A 106 -0.26 1.03 -9.29
C ALA A 106 -1.02 0.01 -10.13
N ARG A 107 -0.89 -1.29 -9.82
CA ARG A 107 -1.65 -2.36 -10.48
C ARG A 107 -3.15 -2.17 -10.28
N SER A 108 -3.58 -1.93 -9.05
CA SER A 108 -4.99 -1.74 -8.74
C SER A 108 -5.60 -0.53 -9.47
N MET A 109 -4.85 0.57 -9.59
CA MET A 109 -5.26 1.72 -10.39
C MET A 109 -5.38 1.34 -11.87
N LYS A 110 -4.35 0.72 -12.43
CA LYS A 110 -4.30 0.35 -13.86
C LYS A 110 -5.42 -0.60 -14.26
N GLU A 111 -5.72 -1.59 -13.42
CA GLU A 111 -6.68 -2.65 -13.75
C GLU A 111 -8.14 -2.24 -13.46
N ASN A 112 -8.37 -1.30 -12.52
CA ASN A 112 -9.72 -1.10 -11.97
C ASN A 112 -10.20 0.36 -11.98
N VAL A 113 -9.36 1.33 -12.36
CA VAL A 113 -9.76 2.73 -12.48
C VAL A 113 -9.87 3.09 -13.96
N PRO A 114 -11.00 3.65 -14.43
CA PRO A 114 -11.15 4.10 -15.80
C PRO A 114 -10.03 5.05 -16.22
N GLU A 115 -9.56 4.91 -17.47
CA GLU A 115 -8.41 5.65 -17.98
C GLU A 115 -8.62 7.16 -18.01
N ASP A 116 -9.84 7.61 -18.30
CA ASP A 116 -10.22 9.03 -18.28
C ASP A 116 -10.12 9.62 -16.88
N ILE A 117 -10.46 8.83 -15.85
CA ILE A 117 -10.29 9.23 -14.45
C ILE A 117 -8.80 9.31 -14.10
N ILE A 118 -7.99 8.31 -14.47
CA ILE A 118 -6.55 8.35 -14.23
C ILE A 118 -5.91 9.58 -14.88
N LYS A 119 -6.24 9.87 -16.13
CA LYS A 119 -5.72 11.04 -16.87
C LYS A 119 -6.13 12.37 -16.26
N SER A 120 -7.29 12.44 -15.66
CA SER A 120 -7.81 13.67 -15.00
C SER A 120 -7.42 13.79 -13.53
N THR A 121 -6.77 12.77 -12.96
CA THR A 121 -6.31 12.78 -11.57
C THR A 121 -4.95 13.47 -11.48
N ASP A 122 -4.83 14.47 -10.61
CA ASP A 122 -3.58 15.18 -10.34
C ASP A 122 -2.92 14.75 -9.01
N LYS A 123 -3.71 14.21 -8.06
CA LYS A 123 -3.22 13.85 -6.72
C LYS A 123 -3.76 12.53 -6.22
N LEU A 124 -2.89 11.80 -5.53
CA LEU A 124 -3.22 10.64 -4.71
C LEU A 124 -2.96 10.99 -3.25
N TYR A 125 -4.02 11.05 -2.44
CA TYR A 125 -3.92 11.33 -1.02
C TYR A 125 -3.80 10.05 -0.22
N ALA A 126 -2.64 9.84 0.40
CA ALA A 126 -2.40 8.72 1.32
C ALA A 126 -2.75 9.10 2.76
N SER A 127 -3.21 8.12 3.54
CA SER A 127 -3.52 8.31 4.97
C SER A 127 -3.27 7.01 5.76
N GLY A 128 -3.30 7.10 7.08
CA GLY A 128 -2.99 5.98 7.99
C GLY A 128 -1.51 5.89 8.32
N GLY A 129 -1.13 4.87 9.09
CA GLY A 129 0.23 4.71 9.61
C GLY A 129 1.32 4.56 8.54
N GLY A 130 0.97 4.00 7.38
CA GLY A 130 1.92 3.79 6.28
C GLY A 130 2.55 5.06 5.72
N VAL A 131 1.88 6.22 5.83
CA VAL A 131 2.40 7.51 5.34
C VAL A 131 3.60 8.02 6.14
N LYS A 132 3.81 7.48 7.36
CA LYS A 132 4.96 7.80 8.21
C LYS A 132 6.25 7.12 7.73
N ASN A 133 6.15 6.20 6.77
CA ASN A 133 7.30 5.57 6.16
C ASN A 133 7.59 6.23 4.79
N PRO A 134 8.63 7.09 4.68
CA PRO A 134 8.96 7.79 3.45
C PRO A 134 9.31 6.84 2.29
N GLN A 135 9.83 5.65 2.60
CA GLN A 135 10.17 4.66 1.58
C GLN A 135 8.90 4.11 0.91
N ILE A 136 7.83 3.86 1.68
CA ILE A 136 6.54 3.46 1.11
C ILE A 136 5.99 4.57 0.20
N MET A 137 5.99 5.82 0.65
CA MET A 137 5.51 6.95 -0.14
C MET A 137 6.30 7.13 -1.44
N LYS A 138 7.63 6.97 -1.37
CA LYS A 138 8.53 7.01 -2.53
C LYS A 138 8.24 5.88 -3.51
N GLU A 139 7.99 4.67 -3.01
CA GLU A 139 7.71 3.51 -3.86
C GLU A 139 6.34 3.59 -4.53
N ILE A 140 5.34 4.22 -3.88
CA ILE A 140 4.05 4.54 -4.53
C ILE A 140 4.29 5.58 -5.65
N GLN A 141 4.97 6.69 -5.35
CA GLN A 141 5.23 7.76 -6.33
C GLN A 141 5.96 7.26 -7.57
N LYS A 142 6.91 6.33 -7.43
CA LYS A 142 7.65 5.76 -8.56
C LYS A 142 6.79 4.94 -9.53
N ARG A 143 5.62 4.45 -9.09
CA ARG A 143 4.83 3.47 -9.85
C ARG A 143 3.49 3.98 -10.31
N VAL A 144 2.96 5.02 -9.67
CA VAL A 144 1.76 5.69 -10.18
C VAL A 144 2.10 6.53 -11.42
N PRO A 145 1.12 6.84 -12.28
CA PRO A 145 1.34 7.69 -13.44
C PRO A 145 2.00 9.03 -13.10
N ASP A 146 2.88 9.54 -13.97
CA ASP A 146 3.68 10.75 -13.75
C ASP A 146 2.85 12.02 -13.50
N ASN A 147 1.63 12.06 -14.03
CA ASN A 147 0.70 13.18 -13.79
C ASN A 147 0.12 13.18 -12.37
N ILE A 148 0.30 12.10 -11.58
CA ILE A 148 -0.29 11.97 -10.25
C ILE A 148 0.76 12.22 -9.17
N LYS A 149 0.57 13.30 -8.42
CA LYS A 149 1.41 13.59 -7.24
C LYS A 149 0.89 12.82 -6.03
N VAL A 150 1.75 12.00 -5.43
CA VAL A 150 1.45 11.32 -4.17
C VAL A 150 1.73 12.25 -3.00
N THR A 151 0.74 12.45 -2.15
CA THR A 151 0.81 13.30 -0.97
C THR A 151 -0.02 12.71 0.18
N THR A 152 -0.12 13.41 1.31
CA THR A 152 -0.93 12.94 2.44
C THR A 152 -2.24 13.69 2.55
N SER A 153 -3.23 13.10 3.22
CA SER A 153 -4.52 13.74 3.49
C SER A 153 -4.40 15.02 4.36
N ALA A 154 -3.24 15.25 4.99
CA ALA A 154 -2.97 16.49 5.70
C ALA A 154 -3.02 17.72 4.77
N GLU A 155 -2.68 17.57 3.48
CA GLU A 155 -2.73 18.67 2.50
C GLU A 155 -4.16 19.23 2.31
N ILE A 156 -5.18 18.40 2.56
CA ILE A 156 -6.59 18.81 2.50
C ILE A 156 -7.22 18.99 3.90
N GLY A 157 -6.38 19.17 4.93
CA GLY A 157 -6.83 19.43 6.29
C GLY A 157 -7.32 18.19 7.06
N ILE A 158 -7.12 16.99 6.55
CA ILE A 158 -7.49 15.73 7.21
C ILE A 158 -6.22 15.06 7.75
N PRO A 159 -5.97 15.07 9.07
CA PRO A 159 -4.82 14.39 9.63
C PRO A 159 -4.83 12.90 9.24
N PRO A 160 -3.72 12.33 8.73
CA PRO A 160 -3.68 10.96 8.22
C PRO A 160 -4.13 9.91 9.23
N GLU A 161 -3.88 10.12 10.51
CA GLU A 161 -4.23 9.21 11.60
C GLU A 161 -5.73 9.16 11.88
N TYR A 162 -6.45 10.24 11.61
CA TYR A 162 -7.88 10.38 11.93
C TYR A 162 -8.82 10.19 10.74
N LYS A 163 -8.27 9.96 9.55
CA LYS A 163 -9.07 9.82 8.32
C LYS A 163 -10.17 8.77 8.44
N GLU A 164 -9.88 7.62 9.06
CA GLU A 164 -10.88 6.56 9.27
C GLU A 164 -11.98 6.99 10.24
N ALA A 165 -11.63 7.59 11.36
CA ALA A 165 -12.60 8.10 12.33
C ALA A 165 -13.50 9.17 11.72
N ILE A 166 -12.92 10.11 10.95
CA ILE A 166 -13.66 11.15 10.25
C ILE A 166 -14.62 10.52 9.23
N LYS A 167 -14.16 9.53 8.44
CA LYS A 167 -14.98 8.82 7.48
C LYS A 167 -16.21 8.18 8.13
N PHE A 168 -16.01 7.43 9.21
CA PHE A 168 -17.13 6.77 9.90
C PHE A 168 -18.06 7.75 10.59
N ALA A 169 -17.53 8.81 11.19
CA ALA A 169 -18.37 9.87 11.76
C ALA A 169 -19.24 10.55 10.69
N THR A 170 -18.67 10.83 9.51
CA THR A 170 -19.41 11.42 8.39
C THR A 170 -20.52 10.49 7.89
N ILE A 171 -20.25 9.19 7.75
CA ILE A 171 -21.25 8.21 7.32
C ILE A 171 -22.36 8.06 8.36
N ALA A 172 -22.03 8.09 9.66
CA ALA A 172 -23.02 7.98 10.73
C ALA A 172 -23.92 9.21 10.85
N TYR A 173 -23.47 10.37 10.37
CA TYR A 173 -24.23 11.63 10.42
C TYR A 173 -25.07 11.89 9.16
N SER A 174 -24.76 11.23 8.05
CA SER A 174 -25.46 11.40 6.75
C SER A 174 -26.68 10.49 6.61
#